data_120459366b9c6edc5a9f5d87eb40716b
#
_entry.id   120459366b9c6edc5a9f5d87eb40716b
#
_cell.length_a   1.000
_cell.length_b   1.000
_cell.length_c   1.000
_cell.angle_alpha   90.00
_cell.angle_beta   90.00
_cell.angle_gamma   90.00
#
_symmetry.space_group_name_H-M   'P 1'
#
loop_
_entity.id
_entity.type
_entity.pdbx_description
1 polymer ?
#
loop_
_entity_poly.entity_id
_entity_poly.type
_entity_poly.pdbx_seq_one_letter_code
_entity_poly.pdbx_strand_id
1 'polypeptide(L)'
;MVCPDLRGYGASSKPADEPDHAQMGKRALARDGVALMRHLGHERFAVVGHDRGLYVASRMALDVPDRVTRLVVMDGIPIGEALARTDARFAAAWWHWFFFGQTAKPAERVINADPDAWYTASPETMGEENHADFRAATRDPATVHAMVEDYRAGLTVDRAADDADRAAGRKIACPTLFLWSTRDDLVELYDDPVSIWRDWAPDLRSAPIESGHHMAEEAPEALSAAISEFLRS
;
A
#
# COMPACT_ATOMS: atom_id res chain seq x y z
N MET A 1 -5.36 16.22 -9.33
CA MET A 1 -4.84 14.97 -8.72
C MET A 1 -3.66 15.36 -7.85
N VAL A 2 -3.50 14.71 -6.69
CA VAL A 2 -2.39 14.93 -5.74
C VAL A 2 -1.72 13.58 -5.51
N CYS A 3 -0.42 13.48 -5.78
CA CYS A 3 0.39 12.26 -5.61
C CYS A 3 1.60 12.62 -4.72
N PRO A 4 1.47 12.53 -3.39
CA PRO A 4 2.57 12.86 -2.49
C PRO A 4 3.52 11.69 -2.34
N ASP A 5 4.80 11.97 -2.12
CA ASP A 5 5.66 11.00 -1.46
C ASP A 5 5.13 10.77 -0.04
N LEU A 6 4.89 9.53 0.33
CA LEU A 6 4.52 9.20 1.70
C LEU A 6 5.69 9.52 2.65
N ARG A 7 5.39 9.82 3.95
CA ARG A 7 6.48 9.96 4.93
C ARG A 7 7.42 8.76 4.85
N GLY A 8 8.70 8.99 4.98
CA GLY A 8 9.73 7.96 4.83
C GLY A 8 10.21 7.74 3.40
N TYR A 9 9.44 8.13 2.38
CA TYR A 9 9.75 7.90 0.97
C TYR A 9 10.10 9.20 0.24
N GLY A 10 10.82 9.07 -0.86
CA GLY A 10 11.18 10.16 -1.75
C GLY A 10 11.74 11.38 -1.02
N ALA A 11 11.23 12.56 -1.33
CA ALA A 11 11.62 13.82 -0.71
C ALA A 11 10.89 14.12 0.62
N SER A 12 9.92 13.29 1.03
CA SER A 12 9.21 13.47 2.29
C SER A 12 10.10 13.20 3.51
N SER A 13 9.72 13.76 4.65
CA SER A 13 10.45 13.60 5.91
C SER A 13 10.53 12.14 6.36
N LYS A 14 11.65 11.77 6.98
CA LYS A 14 11.88 10.47 7.58
C LYS A 14 11.81 10.64 9.09
N PRO A 15 10.71 10.18 9.74
CA PRO A 15 10.52 10.39 11.18
C PRO A 15 11.52 9.56 11.99
N ALA A 16 11.80 10.00 13.21
CA ALA A 16 12.56 9.22 14.17
C ALA A 16 11.79 7.94 14.56
N ASP A 17 12.52 6.90 14.92
CA ASP A 17 11.95 5.63 15.31
C ASP A 17 11.16 5.73 16.63
N GLU A 18 10.07 4.96 16.67
CA GLU A 18 9.30 4.69 17.89
C GLU A 18 9.34 3.18 18.17
N PRO A 19 9.36 2.77 19.44
CA PRO A 19 9.51 1.34 19.80
C PRO A 19 8.41 0.43 19.25
N ASP A 20 7.22 0.98 18.97
CA ASP A 20 6.07 0.27 18.44
C ASP A 20 5.92 0.44 16.92
N HIS A 21 6.84 1.14 16.26
CA HIS A 21 6.85 1.47 14.83
C HIS A 21 5.66 2.32 14.36
N ALA A 22 4.89 2.93 15.28
CA ALA A 22 3.65 3.64 14.97
C ALA A 22 3.87 4.85 14.06
N GLN A 23 5.08 5.45 14.07
CA GLN A 23 5.46 6.55 13.19
C GLN A 23 5.38 6.21 11.70
N MET A 24 5.55 4.92 11.34
CA MET A 24 5.40 4.41 9.97
C MET A 24 4.12 3.60 9.76
N GLY A 25 3.25 3.53 10.79
CA GLY A 25 1.96 2.86 10.69
C GLY A 25 1.01 3.56 9.71
N LYS A 26 0.14 2.78 9.07
CA LYS A 26 -0.80 3.26 8.05
C LYS A 26 -1.72 4.37 8.56
N ARG A 27 -2.03 4.37 9.86
CA ARG A 27 -2.80 5.45 10.49
C ARG A 27 -2.03 6.77 10.52
N ALA A 28 -0.72 6.73 10.73
CA ALA A 28 0.12 7.93 10.69
C ALA A 28 0.21 8.47 9.25
N LEU A 29 0.46 7.60 8.27
CA LEU A 29 0.51 7.96 6.86
C LEU A 29 -0.85 8.49 6.36
N ALA A 30 -1.95 7.88 6.78
CA ALA A 30 -3.30 8.33 6.46
C ALA A 30 -3.58 9.74 6.99
N ARG A 31 -3.16 10.03 8.24
CA ARG A 31 -3.29 11.38 8.83
C ARG A 31 -2.53 12.44 8.04
N ASP A 32 -1.35 12.12 7.52
CA ASP A 32 -0.58 13.03 6.66
C ASP A 32 -1.35 13.36 5.38
N GLY A 33 -1.87 12.34 4.71
CA GLY A 33 -2.66 12.53 3.49
C GLY A 33 -3.91 13.38 3.73
N VAL A 34 -4.64 13.11 4.83
CA VAL A 34 -5.81 13.92 5.23
C VAL A 34 -5.42 15.36 5.55
N ALA A 35 -4.30 15.57 6.25
CA ALA A 35 -3.80 16.91 6.58
C ALA A 35 -3.37 17.67 5.30
N LEU A 36 -2.71 16.99 4.37
CA LEU A 36 -2.33 17.55 3.08
C LEU A 36 -3.55 18.00 2.28
N MET A 37 -4.57 17.13 2.14
CA MET A 37 -5.78 17.46 1.40
C MET A 37 -6.50 18.66 2.01
N ARG A 38 -6.58 18.72 3.35
CA ARG A 38 -7.15 19.89 4.05
C ARG A 38 -6.32 21.15 3.79
N HIS A 39 -5.00 21.06 3.81
CA HIS A 39 -4.11 22.19 3.50
C HIS A 39 -4.34 22.74 2.09
N LEU A 40 -4.62 21.85 1.15
CA LEU A 40 -4.94 22.20 -0.23
C LEU A 40 -6.41 22.66 -0.43
N GLY A 41 -7.18 22.76 0.65
CA GLY A 41 -8.58 23.23 0.61
C GLY A 41 -9.61 22.15 0.25
N HIS A 42 -9.23 20.88 0.27
CA HIS A 42 -10.12 19.76 -0.05
C HIS A 42 -10.60 19.05 1.22
N GLU A 43 -11.83 19.33 1.64
CA GLU A 43 -12.45 18.69 2.82
C GLU A 43 -12.92 17.27 2.53
N ARG A 44 -13.30 16.98 1.29
CA ARG A 44 -13.72 15.66 0.82
C ARG A 44 -12.98 15.33 -0.47
N PHE A 45 -12.58 14.08 -0.62
CA PHE A 45 -11.79 13.62 -1.75
C PHE A 45 -11.99 12.12 -2.01
N ALA A 46 -11.70 11.68 -3.23
CA ALA A 46 -11.49 10.27 -3.54
C ALA A 46 -10.03 9.90 -3.27
N VAL A 47 -9.80 8.67 -2.85
CA VAL A 47 -8.44 8.16 -2.61
C VAL A 47 -8.19 6.90 -3.45
N VAL A 48 -6.99 6.81 -4.00
CA VAL A 48 -6.52 5.69 -4.81
C VAL A 48 -5.23 5.19 -4.19
N GLY A 49 -5.13 3.90 -3.93
CA GLY A 49 -3.92 3.29 -3.37
C GLY A 49 -3.59 1.96 -4.04
N HIS A 50 -2.31 1.77 -4.32
CA HIS A 50 -1.74 0.55 -4.87
C HIS A 50 -0.68 0.00 -3.90
N ASP A 51 -0.56 -1.30 -3.78
CA ASP A 51 0.42 -1.98 -2.91
C ASP A 51 0.40 -1.38 -1.48
N ARG A 52 1.52 -0.88 -0.98
CA ARG A 52 1.60 -0.22 0.34
C ARG A 52 0.63 0.96 0.45
N GLY A 53 0.36 1.66 -0.64
CA GLY A 53 -0.60 2.76 -0.72
C GLY A 53 -2.05 2.33 -0.53
N LEU A 54 -2.43 1.10 -0.89
CA LEU A 54 -3.80 0.62 -0.66
C LEU A 54 -4.13 0.56 0.84
N TYR A 55 -3.15 0.18 1.68
CA TYR A 55 -3.34 0.13 3.13
C TYR A 55 -3.55 1.52 3.73
N VAL A 56 -2.80 2.51 3.23
CA VAL A 56 -2.97 3.92 3.62
C VAL A 56 -4.34 4.43 3.21
N ALA A 57 -4.75 4.17 1.95
CA ALA A 57 -6.05 4.58 1.41
C ALA A 57 -7.22 3.93 2.18
N SER A 58 -7.13 2.63 2.46
CA SER A 58 -8.12 1.90 3.26
C SER A 58 -8.22 2.45 4.68
N ARG A 59 -7.08 2.78 5.29
CA ARG A 59 -7.04 3.37 6.62
C ARG A 59 -7.65 4.77 6.65
N MET A 60 -7.48 5.58 5.59
CA MET A 60 -8.22 6.85 5.46
C MET A 60 -9.73 6.62 5.43
N ALA A 61 -10.20 5.67 4.61
CA ALA A 61 -11.62 5.38 4.46
C ALA A 61 -12.26 4.87 5.77
N LEU A 62 -11.51 4.10 6.58
CA LEU A 62 -11.98 3.61 7.88
C LEU A 62 -11.93 4.66 8.99
N ASP A 63 -10.88 5.49 9.04
CA ASP A 63 -10.67 6.43 10.15
C ASP A 63 -11.39 7.77 9.94
N VAL A 64 -11.60 8.20 8.68
CA VAL A 64 -12.27 9.48 8.35
C VAL A 64 -13.34 9.30 7.24
N PRO A 65 -14.37 8.45 7.47
CA PRO A 65 -15.34 8.06 6.45
C PRO A 65 -16.08 9.25 5.84
N ASP A 66 -16.29 10.33 6.60
CA ASP A 66 -16.99 11.53 6.10
C ASP A 66 -16.15 12.32 5.08
N ARG A 67 -14.86 12.08 4.99
CA ARG A 67 -13.95 12.78 4.08
C ARG A 67 -13.66 11.99 2.80
N VAL A 68 -13.66 10.68 2.86
CA VAL A 68 -13.38 9.82 1.70
C VAL A 68 -14.68 9.56 0.94
N THR A 69 -14.76 10.10 -0.26
CA THR A 69 -15.97 9.98 -1.10
C THR A 69 -16.02 8.72 -1.94
N ARG A 70 -14.86 8.21 -2.35
CA ARG A 70 -14.65 6.95 -3.08
C ARG A 70 -13.28 6.39 -2.74
N LEU A 71 -13.18 5.08 -2.72
CA LEU A 71 -11.93 4.36 -2.50
C LEU A 71 -11.61 3.48 -3.71
N VAL A 72 -10.39 3.56 -4.20
CA VAL A 72 -9.83 2.57 -5.13
C VAL A 72 -8.66 1.88 -4.45
N VAL A 73 -8.70 0.56 -4.38
CA VAL A 73 -7.62 -0.28 -3.86
C VAL A 73 -7.13 -1.23 -4.93
N MET A 74 -5.81 -1.38 -5.04
CA MET A 74 -5.22 -2.11 -6.14
C MET A 74 -4.18 -3.12 -5.62
N ASP A 75 -4.35 -4.35 -6.08
CA ASP A 75 -3.42 -5.48 -6.02
C ASP A 75 -2.91 -5.82 -4.62
N GLY A 76 -3.83 -6.00 -3.70
CA GLY A 76 -3.57 -6.44 -2.33
C GLY A 76 -4.85 -6.63 -1.54
N ILE A 77 -4.72 -7.17 -0.33
CA ILE A 77 -5.82 -7.33 0.63
C ILE A 77 -5.40 -6.72 1.98
N PRO A 78 -6.34 -6.39 2.89
CA PRO A 78 -5.98 -5.80 4.18
C PRO A 78 -4.90 -6.60 4.92
N ILE A 79 -3.97 -5.92 5.60
CA ILE A 79 -2.80 -6.53 6.26
C ILE A 79 -3.22 -7.62 7.24
N GLY A 80 -4.24 -7.35 8.05
CA GLY A 80 -4.77 -8.32 9.02
C GLY A 80 -5.31 -9.59 8.34
N GLU A 81 -5.94 -9.44 7.16
CA GLU A 81 -6.43 -10.57 6.36
C GLU A 81 -5.31 -11.40 5.77
N ALA A 82 -4.27 -10.74 5.23
CA ALA A 82 -3.10 -11.39 4.66
C ALA A 82 -2.37 -12.20 5.73
N LEU A 83 -2.11 -11.60 6.90
CA LEU A 83 -1.41 -12.26 7.99
C LEU A 83 -2.24 -13.38 8.66
N ALA A 84 -3.57 -13.24 8.71
CA ALA A 84 -4.44 -14.29 9.22
C ALA A 84 -4.49 -15.55 8.32
N ARG A 85 -4.15 -15.38 7.03
CA ARG A 85 -4.12 -16.46 6.01
C ARG A 85 -2.71 -16.93 5.67
N THR A 86 -1.72 -16.51 6.44
CA THR A 86 -0.33 -16.90 6.20
C THR A 86 -0.15 -18.42 6.26
N ASP A 87 0.36 -18.96 5.20
CA ASP A 87 0.74 -20.37 5.05
C ASP A 87 2.13 -20.50 4.38
N ALA A 88 2.51 -21.70 3.97
CA ALA A 88 3.79 -21.91 3.29
C ALA A 88 3.88 -21.22 1.92
N ARG A 89 2.74 -21.07 1.21
CA ARG A 89 2.70 -20.36 -0.09
C ARG A 89 2.96 -18.89 0.13
N PHE A 90 2.23 -18.26 1.07
CA PHE A 90 2.47 -16.88 1.46
C PHE A 90 3.92 -16.64 1.88
N ALA A 91 4.44 -17.49 2.76
CA ALA A 91 5.81 -17.36 3.27
C ALA A 91 6.87 -17.51 2.16
N ALA A 92 6.57 -18.25 1.10
CA ALA A 92 7.46 -18.39 -0.06
C ALA A 92 7.35 -17.19 -1.02
N ALA A 93 6.14 -16.71 -1.31
CA ALA A 93 5.90 -15.60 -2.23
C ALA A 93 6.26 -14.25 -1.59
N TRP A 94 5.73 -13.99 -0.40
CA TRP A 94 5.89 -12.70 0.30
C TRP A 94 6.84 -12.80 1.51
N TRP A 95 7.90 -13.63 1.38
CA TRP A 95 8.92 -13.86 2.41
C TRP A 95 9.56 -12.57 2.94
N HIS A 96 9.62 -11.53 2.10
CA HIS A 96 10.17 -10.23 2.45
C HIS A 96 9.43 -9.54 3.60
N TRP A 97 8.14 -9.82 3.80
CA TRP A 97 7.40 -9.28 4.95
C TRP A 97 8.04 -9.70 6.27
N PHE A 98 8.44 -10.97 6.37
CA PHE A 98 9.08 -11.50 7.59
C PHE A 98 10.56 -11.12 7.67
N PHE A 99 11.23 -11.00 6.54
CA PHE A 99 12.61 -10.52 6.49
C PHE A 99 12.71 -9.06 6.98
N PHE A 100 11.83 -8.20 6.52
CA PHE A 100 11.78 -6.80 6.96
C PHE A 100 11.34 -6.66 8.43
N GLY A 101 10.56 -7.59 8.94
CA GLY A 101 10.17 -7.64 10.35
C GLY A 101 11.32 -7.92 11.32
N GLN A 102 12.50 -8.36 10.83
CA GLN A 102 13.63 -8.70 11.69
C GLN A 102 14.34 -7.46 12.24
N THR A 103 14.45 -7.38 13.57
CA THR A 103 15.18 -6.30 14.25
C THR A 103 16.59 -6.72 14.67
N ALA A 104 16.77 -7.98 15.08
CA ALA A 104 18.09 -8.51 15.50
C ALA A 104 19.06 -8.71 14.32
N LYS A 105 18.52 -8.97 13.11
CA LYS A 105 19.27 -9.07 11.85
C LYS A 105 18.61 -8.11 10.85
N PRO A 106 18.84 -6.81 11.00
CA PRO A 106 18.08 -5.80 10.27
C PRO A 106 18.29 -5.91 8.78
N ALA A 107 17.18 -5.93 8.03
CA ALA A 107 17.16 -6.03 6.58
C ALA A 107 17.89 -4.87 5.91
N GLU A 108 17.89 -3.70 6.53
CA GLU A 108 18.57 -2.50 6.06
C GLU A 108 20.05 -2.72 5.81
N ARG A 109 20.71 -3.53 6.65
CA ARG A 109 22.14 -3.84 6.47
C ARG A 109 22.42 -4.64 5.21
N VAL A 110 21.51 -5.55 4.86
CA VAL A 110 21.61 -6.37 3.65
C VAL A 110 21.33 -5.53 2.42
N ILE A 111 20.23 -4.77 2.44
CA ILE A 111 19.80 -3.94 1.32
C ILE A 111 20.83 -2.83 1.03
N ASN A 112 21.30 -2.13 2.07
CA ASN A 112 22.28 -1.04 1.92
C ASN A 112 23.67 -1.52 1.51
N ALA A 113 23.99 -2.81 1.69
CA ALA A 113 25.26 -3.38 1.22
C ALA A 113 25.31 -3.47 -0.31
N ASP A 114 24.18 -3.77 -0.95
CA ASP A 114 24.03 -3.77 -2.40
C ASP A 114 22.55 -3.48 -2.76
N PRO A 115 22.16 -2.20 -2.82
CA PRO A 115 20.79 -1.83 -3.16
C PRO A 115 20.35 -2.33 -4.55
N ASP A 116 21.27 -2.38 -5.51
CA ASP A 116 20.97 -2.80 -6.88
C ASP A 116 20.73 -4.33 -6.99
N ALA A 117 21.26 -5.11 -6.07
CA ALA A 117 20.93 -6.54 -5.97
C ALA A 117 19.52 -6.77 -5.38
N TRP A 118 19.02 -5.82 -4.59
CA TRP A 118 17.69 -5.89 -3.99
C TRP A 118 16.63 -5.26 -4.89
N TYR A 119 16.86 -4.01 -5.32
CA TYR A 119 15.91 -3.24 -6.11
C TYR A 119 16.15 -3.46 -7.60
N THR A 120 15.31 -4.27 -8.23
CA THR A 120 15.34 -4.51 -9.66
C THR A 120 14.38 -3.59 -10.37
N ALA A 121 14.90 -2.63 -11.11
CA ALA A 121 14.12 -1.73 -11.95
C ALA A 121 14.93 -1.39 -13.18
N SER A 122 14.25 -1.06 -14.27
CA SER A 122 14.90 -0.67 -15.51
C SER A 122 14.29 0.61 -16.09
N PRO A 123 15.09 1.44 -16.79
CA PRO A 123 14.57 2.62 -17.46
C PRO A 123 13.59 2.28 -18.59
N GLU A 124 13.67 1.06 -19.17
CA GLU A 124 12.76 0.60 -20.22
C GLU A 124 11.33 0.45 -19.71
N THR A 125 11.15 0.04 -18.44
CA THR A 125 9.82 -0.14 -17.84
C THR A 125 9.32 1.11 -17.15
N MET A 126 10.20 1.83 -16.44
CA MET A 126 9.81 3.00 -15.64
C MET A 126 9.91 4.33 -16.42
N GLY A 127 10.66 4.39 -17.51
CA GLY A 127 11.14 5.61 -18.14
C GLY A 127 12.38 6.17 -17.42
N GLU A 128 13.22 6.88 -18.15
CA GLU A 128 14.53 7.37 -17.68
C GLU A 128 14.44 8.25 -16.41
N GLU A 129 13.49 9.20 -16.39
CA GLU A 129 13.32 10.15 -15.29
C GLU A 129 12.87 9.45 -14.01
N ASN A 130 11.82 8.64 -14.10
CA ASN A 130 11.29 7.88 -12.95
C ASN A 130 12.32 6.88 -12.42
N HIS A 131 13.06 6.21 -13.32
CA HIS A 131 14.14 5.29 -12.93
C HIS A 131 15.26 6.01 -12.19
N ALA A 132 15.64 7.22 -12.62
CA ALA A 132 16.66 8.01 -11.94
C ALA A 132 16.22 8.40 -10.52
N ASP A 133 14.96 8.84 -10.35
CA ASP A 133 14.38 9.17 -9.04
C ASP A 133 14.27 7.94 -8.14
N PHE A 134 13.81 6.82 -8.69
CA PHE A 134 13.75 5.54 -7.97
C PHE A 134 15.13 5.11 -7.46
N ARG A 135 16.16 5.16 -8.31
CA ARG A 135 17.52 4.82 -7.92
C ARG A 135 18.11 5.77 -6.87
N ALA A 136 17.78 7.05 -6.93
CA ALA A 136 18.20 8.00 -5.91
C ALA A 136 17.55 7.68 -4.56
N ALA A 137 16.26 7.38 -4.54
CA ALA A 137 15.52 7.04 -3.33
C ALA A 137 15.98 5.71 -2.71
N THR A 138 16.17 4.66 -3.52
CA THR A 138 16.54 3.32 -3.03
C THR A 138 18.00 3.22 -2.57
N ARG A 139 18.84 4.19 -2.90
CA ARG A 139 20.21 4.33 -2.42
C ARG A 139 20.36 5.24 -1.19
N ASP A 140 19.29 5.89 -0.77
CA ASP A 140 19.25 6.62 0.49
C ASP A 140 19.00 5.65 1.66
N PRO A 141 19.96 5.41 2.57
CA PRO A 141 19.78 4.50 3.70
C PRO A 141 18.61 4.89 4.61
N ALA A 142 18.25 6.17 4.68
CA ALA A 142 17.12 6.64 5.46
C ALA A 142 15.78 6.25 4.81
N THR A 143 15.70 6.24 3.48
CA THR A 143 14.54 5.75 2.74
C THR A 143 14.41 4.23 2.89
N VAL A 144 15.50 3.48 2.77
CA VAL A 144 15.52 2.02 2.99
C VAL A 144 15.05 1.68 4.41
N HIS A 145 15.55 2.40 5.41
CA HIS A 145 15.14 2.22 6.80
C HIS A 145 13.65 2.50 7.00
N ALA A 146 13.14 3.61 6.47
CA ALA A 146 11.73 3.96 6.56
C ALA A 146 10.81 2.91 5.88
N MET A 147 11.22 2.37 4.72
CA MET A 147 10.52 1.28 4.07
C MET A 147 10.44 0.04 4.99
N VAL A 148 11.54 -0.34 5.63
CA VAL A 148 11.57 -1.49 6.54
C VAL A 148 10.69 -1.23 7.78
N GLU A 149 10.72 -0.01 8.33
CA GLU A 149 9.84 0.41 9.43
C GLU A 149 8.35 0.36 9.04
N ASP A 150 8.00 0.67 7.80
CA ASP A 150 6.64 0.54 7.28
C ASP A 150 6.15 -0.93 7.31
N TYR A 151 7.02 -1.91 7.02
CA TYR A 151 6.70 -3.33 7.16
C TYR A 151 6.63 -3.77 8.63
N ARG A 152 7.51 -3.27 9.49
CA ARG A 152 7.46 -3.53 10.95
C ARG A 152 6.15 -3.03 11.55
N ALA A 153 5.73 -1.82 11.18
CA ALA A 153 4.42 -1.29 11.54
C ALA A 153 3.29 -2.19 11.01
N GLY A 154 3.40 -2.70 9.78
CA GLY A 154 2.45 -3.63 9.19
C GLY A 154 2.26 -4.91 10.02
N LEU A 155 3.36 -5.48 10.49
CA LEU A 155 3.35 -6.71 11.30
C LEU A 155 2.88 -6.48 12.76
N THR A 156 2.80 -5.23 13.22
CA THR A 156 2.50 -4.87 14.61
C THR A 156 1.24 -4.01 14.70
N VAL A 157 1.38 -2.69 14.69
CA VAL A 157 0.29 -1.74 14.96
C VAL A 157 -0.80 -1.75 13.90
N ASP A 158 -0.44 -1.95 12.62
CA ASP A 158 -1.44 -1.98 11.55
C ASP A 158 -2.26 -3.26 11.59
N ARG A 159 -1.62 -4.42 11.81
CA ARG A 159 -2.33 -5.68 12.06
C ARG A 159 -3.27 -5.56 13.24
N ALA A 160 -2.80 -5.02 14.37
CA ALA A 160 -3.64 -4.85 15.55
C ALA A 160 -4.84 -3.92 15.28
N ALA A 161 -4.66 -2.89 14.44
CA ALA A 161 -5.75 -2.01 14.04
C ALA A 161 -6.78 -2.73 13.16
N ASP A 162 -6.34 -3.52 12.18
CA ASP A 162 -7.23 -4.30 11.31
C ASP A 162 -8.00 -5.36 12.12
N ASP A 163 -7.33 -6.07 13.03
CA ASP A 163 -7.96 -7.06 13.91
C ASP A 163 -9.04 -6.41 14.81
N ALA A 164 -8.76 -5.22 15.36
CA ALA A 164 -9.71 -4.45 16.15
C ALA A 164 -10.92 -3.97 15.32
N ASP A 165 -10.69 -3.47 14.11
CA ASP A 165 -11.75 -3.03 13.20
C ASP A 165 -12.65 -4.20 12.78
N ARG A 166 -12.05 -5.35 12.47
CA ARG A 166 -12.77 -6.59 12.18
C ARG A 166 -13.65 -7.02 13.36
N ALA A 167 -13.08 -7.06 14.55
CA ALA A 167 -13.79 -7.45 15.77
C ALA A 167 -14.96 -6.50 16.08
N ALA A 168 -14.80 -5.21 15.79
CA ALA A 168 -15.83 -4.20 15.92
C ALA A 168 -16.86 -4.18 14.77
N GLY A 169 -16.68 -4.99 13.73
CA GLY A 169 -17.52 -5.01 12.55
C GLY A 169 -17.46 -3.71 11.74
N ARG A 170 -16.37 -2.94 11.84
CA ARG A 170 -16.20 -1.69 11.08
C ARG A 170 -16.09 -1.97 9.60
N LYS A 171 -16.74 -1.15 8.79
CA LYS A 171 -16.76 -1.27 7.33
C LYS A 171 -16.37 0.05 6.69
N ILE A 172 -15.84 -0.04 5.48
CA ILE A 172 -15.63 1.11 4.59
C ILE A 172 -17.00 1.57 4.11
N ALA A 173 -17.33 2.83 4.37
CA ALA A 173 -18.68 3.37 4.12
C ALA A 173 -18.86 3.93 2.69
N CYS A 174 -17.78 4.29 2.01
CA CYS A 174 -17.85 4.84 0.65
C CYS A 174 -17.87 3.74 -0.42
N PRO A 175 -18.40 4.03 -1.63
CA PRO A 175 -18.21 3.17 -2.79
C PRO A 175 -16.74 2.83 -3.00
N THR A 176 -16.46 1.56 -3.23
CA THR A 176 -15.09 1.03 -3.33
C THR A 176 -14.91 0.27 -4.64
N LEU A 177 -13.78 0.50 -5.31
CA LEU A 177 -13.34 -0.27 -6.45
C LEU A 177 -12.09 -1.06 -6.06
N PHE A 178 -12.14 -2.38 -6.22
CA PHE A 178 -10.97 -3.25 -6.12
C PHE A 178 -10.51 -3.69 -7.51
N LEU A 179 -9.27 -3.39 -7.84
CA LEU A 179 -8.60 -3.84 -9.05
C LEU A 179 -7.47 -4.80 -8.68
N TRP A 180 -7.35 -5.91 -9.42
CA TRP A 180 -6.25 -6.85 -9.18
C TRP A 180 -5.61 -7.28 -10.50
N SER A 181 -4.34 -7.60 -10.43
CA SER A 181 -3.53 -8.08 -11.53
C SER A 181 -3.88 -9.54 -11.87
N THR A 182 -3.95 -9.87 -13.17
CA THR A 182 -4.18 -11.25 -13.63
C THR A 182 -2.91 -12.07 -13.73
N ARG A 183 -1.73 -11.45 -13.64
CA ARG A 183 -0.43 -12.09 -13.81
C ARG A 183 0.46 -11.99 -12.56
N ASP A 184 -0.10 -11.57 -11.42
CA ASP A 184 0.54 -11.60 -10.12
C ASP A 184 -0.04 -12.71 -9.24
N ASP A 185 0.47 -12.88 -8.04
CA ASP A 185 0.22 -14.03 -7.17
C ASP A 185 -1.03 -13.92 -6.27
N LEU A 186 -1.74 -12.79 -6.31
CA LEU A 186 -2.84 -12.50 -5.37
C LEU A 186 -3.96 -13.57 -5.43
N VAL A 187 -4.35 -13.99 -6.63
CA VAL A 187 -5.39 -15.04 -6.82
C VAL A 187 -4.86 -16.41 -6.40
N GLU A 188 -3.58 -16.70 -6.67
CA GLU A 188 -2.95 -17.97 -6.27
C GLU A 188 -2.84 -18.08 -4.74
N LEU A 189 -2.62 -16.97 -4.05
CA LEU A 189 -2.48 -16.94 -2.59
C LEU A 189 -3.84 -17.03 -1.88
N TYR A 190 -4.89 -16.39 -2.43
CA TYR A 190 -6.14 -16.16 -1.70
C TYR A 190 -7.39 -16.72 -2.38
N ASP A 191 -7.27 -17.42 -3.51
CA ASP A 191 -8.35 -17.98 -4.34
C ASP A 191 -9.40 -16.93 -4.76
N ASP A 192 -10.07 -16.27 -3.85
CA ASP A 192 -11.05 -15.19 -4.08
C ASP A 192 -10.74 -13.94 -3.24
N PRO A 193 -9.81 -13.08 -3.68
CA PRO A 193 -9.51 -11.83 -2.99
C PRO A 193 -10.68 -10.84 -3.02
N VAL A 194 -11.62 -10.97 -3.95
CA VAL A 194 -12.83 -10.14 -4.02
C VAL A 194 -13.75 -10.42 -2.83
N SER A 195 -13.90 -11.68 -2.42
CA SER A 195 -14.70 -12.02 -1.25
C SER A 195 -14.13 -11.41 0.03
N ILE A 196 -12.81 -11.38 0.16
CA ILE A 196 -12.13 -10.74 1.30
C ILE A 196 -12.49 -9.24 1.35
N TRP A 197 -12.41 -8.54 0.21
CA TRP A 197 -12.76 -7.12 0.17
C TRP A 197 -14.25 -6.85 0.43
N ARG A 198 -15.17 -7.75 0.02
CA ARG A 198 -16.61 -7.62 0.34
C ARG A 198 -16.89 -7.61 1.84
N ASP A 199 -16.07 -8.31 2.61
CA ASP A 199 -16.17 -8.28 4.07
C ASP A 199 -15.78 -6.93 4.67
N TRP A 200 -15.01 -6.10 3.96
CA TRP A 200 -14.59 -4.77 4.41
C TRP A 200 -15.37 -3.64 3.77
N ALA A 201 -15.81 -3.79 2.53
CA ALA A 201 -16.46 -2.77 1.72
C ALA A 201 -17.79 -3.32 1.15
N PRO A 202 -18.94 -3.08 1.79
CA PRO A 202 -20.23 -3.59 1.31
C PRO A 202 -20.63 -3.07 -0.07
N ASP A 203 -20.28 -1.83 -0.42
CA ASP A 203 -20.46 -1.25 -1.77
C ASP A 203 -19.20 -1.42 -2.60
N LEU A 204 -18.91 -2.69 -2.97
CA LEU A 204 -17.73 -3.08 -3.72
C LEU A 204 -18.03 -3.35 -5.19
N ARG A 205 -17.32 -2.66 -6.07
CA ARG A 205 -17.11 -3.07 -7.46
C ARG A 205 -15.70 -3.66 -7.61
N SER A 206 -15.50 -4.55 -8.56
CA SER A 206 -14.20 -5.17 -8.78
C SER A 206 -13.99 -5.51 -10.23
N ALA A 207 -12.75 -5.43 -10.70
CA ALA A 207 -12.36 -5.85 -12.04
C ALA A 207 -10.89 -6.31 -12.08
N PRO A 208 -10.57 -7.31 -12.92
CA PRO A 208 -9.18 -7.65 -13.19
C PRO A 208 -8.54 -6.64 -14.14
N ILE A 209 -7.23 -6.47 -14.02
CA ILE A 209 -6.38 -5.77 -14.99
C ILE A 209 -5.35 -6.75 -15.52
N GLU A 210 -5.21 -6.84 -16.83
CA GLU A 210 -4.20 -7.71 -17.43
C GLU A 210 -2.81 -7.10 -17.35
N SER A 211 -2.18 -7.29 -16.19
CA SER A 211 -0.86 -6.76 -15.83
C SER A 211 -0.19 -7.70 -14.82
N GLY A 212 1.08 -7.46 -14.51
CA GLY A 212 1.71 -7.88 -13.28
C GLY A 212 1.42 -6.87 -12.16
N HIS A 213 2.19 -6.97 -11.05
CA HIS A 213 2.00 -6.12 -9.88
C HIS A 213 2.11 -4.62 -10.17
N HIS A 214 3.00 -4.22 -11.08
CA HIS A 214 3.23 -2.82 -11.43
C HIS A 214 2.20 -2.31 -12.46
N MET A 215 0.92 -2.36 -12.09
CA MET A 215 -0.23 -2.08 -12.96
C MET A 215 -0.15 -0.74 -13.69
N ALA A 216 0.37 0.31 -13.03
CA ALA A 216 0.46 1.64 -13.60
C ALA A 216 1.51 1.75 -14.73
N GLU A 217 2.54 0.91 -14.69
CA GLU A 217 3.60 0.84 -15.68
C GLU A 217 3.25 -0.14 -16.81
N GLU A 218 2.60 -1.26 -16.46
CA GLU A 218 2.34 -2.35 -17.38
C GLU A 218 1.03 -2.20 -18.18
N ALA A 219 0.02 -1.54 -17.61
CA ALA A 219 -1.30 -1.37 -18.21
C ALA A 219 -1.93 0.01 -17.93
N PRO A 220 -1.21 1.14 -18.21
CA PRO A 220 -1.63 2.48 -17.81
C PRO A 220 -2.99 2.90 -18.39
N GLU A 221 -3.29 2.55 -19.65
CA GLU A 221 -4.55 2.91 -20.30
C GLU A 221 -5.73 2.18 -19.69
N ALA A 222 -5.63 0.85 -19.50
CA ALA A 222 -6.70 0.05 -18.90
C ALA A 222 -6.96 0.47 -17.46
N LEU A 223 -5.90 0.68 -16.69
CA LEU A 223 -5.98 1.13 -15.31
C LEU A 223 -6.61 2.52 -15.21
N SER A 224 -6.15 3.48 -16.02
CA SER A 224 -6.68 4.84 -16.05
C SER A 224 -8.16 4.87 -16.45
N ALA A 225 -8.56 4.05 -17.42
CA ALA A 225 -9.95 3.94 -17.84
C ALA A 225 -10.84 3.44 -16.71
N ALA A 226 -10.47 2.32 -16.05
CA ALA A 226 -11.23 1.74 -14.95
C ALA A 226 -11.39 2.70 -13.76
N ILE A 227 -10.30 3.35 -13.35
CA ILE A 227 -10.33 4.33 -12.25
C ILE A 227 -11.20 5.53 -12.65
N SER A 228 -11.01 6.07 -13.85
CA SER A 228 -11.75 7.26 -14.32
C SER A 228 -13.25 7.00 -14.46
N GLU A 229 -13.66 5.84 -14.93
CA GLU A 229 -15.07 5.43 -15.00
C GLU A 229 -15.68 5.38 -13.60
N PHE A 230 -15.01 4.71 -12.67
CA PHE A 230 -15.49 4.60 -11.29
C PHE A 230 -15.56 5.95 -10.58
N LEU A 231 -14.59 6.83 -10.77
CA LEU A 231 -14.59 8.14 -10.11
C LEU A 231 -15.69 9.10 -10.66
N ARG A 232 -16.19 8.85 -11.88
CA ARG A 232 -17.30 9.63 -12.48
C ARG A 232 -18.69 9.07 -12.19
N SER A 233 -18.78 7.79 -11.80
CA SER A 233 -20.07 7.14 -11.48
C SER A 233 -20.57 7.54 -10.10
#